data_bae33ac3f73d603c551042a3c52f701c
#
_entry.id   bae33ac3f73d603c551042a3c52f701c
#
_cell.length_a   1.000
_cell.length_b   1.000
_cell.length_c   1.000
_cell.angle_alpha   90.00
_cell.angle_beta   90.00
_cell.angle_gamma   90.00
#
_symmetry.space_group_name_H-M   'P 1'
#
loop_
_entity.id
_entity.type
_entity.pdbx_description
1 polymer ?
#
loop_
_entity_poly.entity_id
_entity_poly.type
_entity_poly.pdbx_seq_one_letter_code
_entity_poly.pdbx_strand_id
1 'polypeptide(L)'
;MTRFDASEPAERRKLYADGIQAHRERGDGFVTFEVDADSVSAAEDLDPELGTPWVQFADGTINVDCTDEELESLKGLLSEFPVFKIDEIHRSEEVEGVNVRISAKADPNRIGQFVDAVFARVYGLPEEFRVWVVDL
;
A
#
# COMPACT_ATOMS: atom_id res chain seq x y z
N MET A 1 17.81 -16.47 -6.06
CA MET A 1 16.60 -16.74 -5.24
C MET A 1 15.70 -15.53 -5.24
N THR A 2 14.47 -15.69 -5.66
CA THR A 2 13.50 -14.59 -5.68
C THR A 2 12.97 -14.35 -4.26
N ARG A 3 13.03 -13.13 -3.80
CA ARG A 3 12.55 -12.77 -2.48
C ARG A 3 11.16 -12.14 -2.60
N PHE A 4 10.22 -12.66 -1.85
CA PHE A 4 8.82 -12.20 -1.88
C PHE A 4 8.41 -11.43 -0.62
N ASP A 5 9.36 -11.17 0.28
CA ASP A 5 9.10 -10.43 1.52
C ASP A 5 10.31 -9.57 1.91
N ALA A 6 10.05 -8.57 2.73
CA ALA A 6 11.10 -7.70 3.27
C ALA A 6 10.61 -6.99 4.53
N SER A 7 11.54 -6.69 5.45
CA SER A 7 11.23 -5.96 6.69
C SER A 7 12.11 -4.73 6.91
N GLU A 8 13.25 -4.62 6.24
CA GLU A 8 14.08 -3.42 6.32
C GLU A 8 13.59 -2.37 5.32
N PRO A 9 13.58 -1.08 5.67
CA PRO A 9 13.03 -0.04 4.79
C PRO A 9 13.58 -0.04 3.37
N ALA A 10 14.90 -0.15 3.21
CA ALA A 10 15.52 -0.16 1.89
C ALA A 10 15.13 -1.40 1.08
N GLU A 11 15.06 -2.56 1.73
CA GLU A 11 14.66 -3.79 1.07
C GLU A 11 13.19 -3.82 0.73
N ARG A 12 12.33 -3.23 1.58
CA ARG A 12 10.91 -3.10 1.27
C ARG A 12 10.70 -2.23 0.03
N ARG A 13 11.39 -1.09 -0.05
CA ARG A 13 11.28 -0.21 -1.22
C ARG A 13 11.71 -0.92 -2.51
N LYS A 14 12.76 -1.71 -2.42
CA LYS A 14 13.21 -2.53 -3.55
C LYS A 14 12.16 -3.58 -3.93
N LEU A 15 11.56 -4.22 -2.94
CA LEU A 15 10.51 -5.22 -3.17
C LEU A 15 9.33 -4.62 -3.92
N TYR A 16 8.85 -3.44 -3.51
CA TYR A 16 7.77 -2.76 -4.21
C TYR A 16 8.17 -2.42 -5.64
N ALA A 17 9.34 -1.84 -5.82
CA ALA A 17 9.81 -1.43 -7.15
C ALA A 17 9.93 -2.63 -8.08
N ASP A 18 10.49 -3.74 -7.60
CA ASP A 18 10.63 -4.97 -8.38
C ASP A 18 9.27 -5.57 -8.75
N GLY A 19 8.33 -5.56 -7.80
CA GLY A 19 6.98 -6.07 -8.04
C GLY A 19 6.22 -5.24 -9.07
N ILE A 20 6.32 -3.93 -8.97
CA ILE A 20 5.68 -3.01 -9.91
C ILE A 20 6.30 -3.13 -11.31
N GLN A 21 7.63 -3.25 -11.38
CA GLN A 21 8.33 -3.44 -12.64
C GLN A 21 7.92 -4.75 -13.31
N ALA A 22 7.83 -5.83 -12.54
CA ALA A 22 7.38 -7.13 -13.06
C ALA A 22 5.95 -7.06 -13.58
N HIS A 23 5.07 -6.35 -12.86
CA HIS A 23 3.69 -6.13 -13.31
C HIS A 23 3.65 -5.39 -14.64
N ARG A 24 4.45 -4.32 -14.78
CA ARG A 24 4.50 -3.53 -16.01
C ARG A 24 5.01 -4.35 -17.19
N GLU A 25 5.98 -5.22 -16.96
CA GLU A 25 6.51 -6.11 -18.01
C GLU A 25 5.48 -7.15 -18.43
N ARG A 26 4.68 -7.64 -17.49
CA ARG A 26 3.61 -8.61 -17.79
C ARG A 26 2.45 -7.96 -18.54
N GLY A 27 2.12 -6.72 -18.19
CA GLY A 27 1.11 -5.93 -18.89
C GLY A 27 -0.34 -6.20 -18.51
N ASP A 28 -0.59 -7.12 -17.59
CA ASP A 28 -1.96 -7.42 -17.13
C ASP A 28 -1.99 -7.80 -15.66
N GLY A 29 -3.20 -7.97 -15.10
CA GLY A 29 -3.40 -8.36 -13.73
C GLY A 29 -3.06 -7.26 -12.74
N PHE A 30 -2.66 -7.67 -11.55
CA PHE A 30 -2.31 -6.74 -10.47
C PHE A 30 -1.22 -7.35 -9.59
N VAL A 31 -0.58 -6.50 -8.78
CA VAL A 31 0.35 -6.92 -7.74
C VAL A 31 -0.18 -6.43 -6.40
N THR A 32 -0.17 -7.29 -5.39
CA THR A 32 -0.64 -6.95 -4.05
C THR A 32 0.50 -7.07 -3.05
N PHE A 33 0.66 -6.03 -2.23
CA PHE A 33 1.61 -6.01 -1.12
C PHE A 33 0.79 -6.09 0.16
N GLU A 34 1.06 -7.10 0.99
CA GLU A 34 0.30 -7.34 2.22
C GLU A 34 1.25 -7.41 3.40
N VAL A 35 0.84 -6.77 4.49
CA VAL A 35 1.64 -6.74 5.72
C VAL A 35 1.52 -8.07 6.45
N ASP A 36 2.64 -8.54 7.03
CA ASP A 36 2.66 -9.73 7.84
C ASP A 36 1.81 -9.54 9.11
N ALA A 37 1.04 -10.55 9.46
CA ALA A 37 0.13 -10.50 10.61
C ALA A 37 0.85 -10.19 11.92
N ASP A 38 2.09 -10.67 12.09
CA ASP A 38 2.87 -10.40 13.28
C ASP A 38 3.23 -8.92 13.41
N SER A 39 3.43 -8.23 12.27
CA SER A 39 3.68 -6.79 12.26
C SER A 39 2.43 -6.00 12.64
N VAL A 40 1.25 -6.48 12.26
CA VAL A 40 -0.04 -5.84 12.58
C VAL A 40 -0.32 -5.92 14.08
N SER A 41 -0.01 -7.03 14.72
CA SER A 41 -0.26 -7.20 16.16
C SER A 41 0.52 -6.22 17.02
N ALA A 42 1.59 -5.62 16.49
CA ALA A 42 2.36 -4.60 17.20
C ALA A 42 1.81 -3.18 17.00
N ALA A 43 0.82 -2.99 16.11
CA ALA A 43 0.21 -1.70 15.83
C ALA A 43 -1.08 -1.56 16.62
N GLU A 44 -1.17 -0.53 17.47
CA GLU A 44 -2.30 -0.35 18.40
C GLU A 44 -3.56 0.24 17.76
N ASP A 45 -3.41 0.97 16.65
CA ASP A 45 -4.48 1.76 16.06
C ASP A 45 -5.19 1.11 14.88
N LEU A 46 -4.89 -0.16 14.58
CA LEU A 46 -5.51 -0.85 13.46
C LEU A 46 -6.83 -1.50 13.87
N ASP A 47 -7.84 -1.31 13.04
CA ASP A 47 -9.14 -1.95 13.23
C ASP A 47 -9.06 -3.42 12.83
N PRO A 48 -9.23 -4.36 13.78
CA PRO A 48 -9.14 -5.78 13.46
C PRO A 48 -10.21 -6.28 12.50
N GLU A 49 -11.31 -5.55 12.34
CA GLU A 49 -12.37 -5.91 11.40
C GLU A 49 -11.98 -5.70 9.95
N LEU A 50 -11.01 -4.82 9.68
CA LEU A 50 -10.53 -4.54 8.34
C LEU A 50 -9.42 -5.49 7.88
N GLY A 51 -8.95 -6.37 8.76
CA GLY A 51 -7.88 -7.32 8.45
C GLY A 51 -6.51 -6.68 8.37
N THR A 52 -5.55 -7.38 7.78
CA THR A 52 -4.19 -6.87 7.61
C THR A 52 -4.15 -5.79 6.51
N PRO A 53 -3.39 -4.72 6.70
CA PRO A 53 -3.22 -3.70 5.65
C PRO A 53 -2.65 -4.28 4.37
N TRP A 54 -3.15 -3.80 3.25
CA TRP A 54 -2.67 -4.20 1.93
C TRP A 54 -2.71 -3.01 0.98
N VAL A 55 -1.85 -3.06 -0.03
CA VAL A 55 -1.84 -2.09 -1.13
C VAL A 55 -1.78 -2.86 -2.43
N GLN A 56 -2.70 -2.59 -3.34
CA GLN A 56 -2.76 -3.24 -4.64
C GLN A 56 -2.43 -2.24 -5.75
N PHE A 57 -1.60 -2.66 -6.68
CA PHE A 57 -1.24 -1.85 -7.85
C PHE A 57 -1.66 -2.56 -9.13
N ALA A 58 -2.37 -1.84 -9.98
CA ALA A 58 -2.79 -2.36 -11.27
C ALA A 58 -2.98 -1.20 -12.26
N ASP A 59 -2.36 -1.30 -13.41
CA ASP A 59 -2.57 -0.37 -14.53
C ASP A 59 -2.44 1.11 -14.14
N GLY A 60 -1.39 1.44 -13.40
CA GLY A 60 -1.11 2.82 -12.99
C GLY A 60 -1.99 3.34 -11.86
N THR A 61 -2.69 2.44 -11.16
CA THR A 61 -3.59 2.80 -10.07
C THR A 61 -3.25 2.03 -8.81
N ILE A 62 -3.17 2.73 -7.69
CA ILE A 62 -3.03 2.12 -6.37
C ILE A 62 -4.41 2.04 -5.74
N ASN A 63 -4.73 0.88 -5.17
CA ASN A 63 -6.00 0.62 -4.51
C ASN A 63 -5.74 0.26 -3.04
N VAL A 64 -6.40 0.96 -2.12
CA VAL A 64 -6.27 0.71 -0.67
C VAL A 64 -7.64 0.80 0.00
N ASP A 65 -7.79 0.07 1.11
CA ASP A 65 -8.94 0.24 2.01
C ASP A 65 -8.46 0.95 3.27
N CYS A 66 -9.24 1.89 3.76
CA CYS A 66 -8.88 2.62 4.97
C CYS A 66 -10.13 3.05 5.76
N THR A 67 -9.92 3.37 7.04
CA THR A 67 -10.92 4.01 7.87
C THR A 67 -10.99 5.49 7.51
N ASP A 68 -11.98 6.21 8.04
CA ASP A 68 -12.07 7.65 7.82
C ASP A 68 -10.85 8.40 8.40
N GLU A 69 -10.33 7.96 9.54
CA GLU A 69 -9.12 8.54 10.12
C GLU A 69 -7.90 8.28 9.24
N GLU A 70 -7.79 7.05 8.74
CA GLU A 70 -6.72 6.69 7.82
C GLU A 70 -6.80 7.47 6.52
N LEU A 71 -8.02 7.73 6.03
CA LEU A 71 -8.21 8.55 4.84
C LEU A 71 -7.66 9.97 5.04
N GLU A 72 -7.89 10.56 6.20
CA GLU A 72 -7.33 11.89 6.50
C GLU A 72 -5.80 11.86 6.52
N SER A 73 -5.21 10.81 7.10
CA SER A 73 -3.75 10.62 7.08
C SER A 73 -3.25 10.45 5.66
N LEU A 74 -3.97 9.71 4.82
CA LEU A 74 -3.64 9.51 3.41
C LEU A 74 -3.66 10.82 2.64
N LYS A 75 -4.66 11.66 2.86
CA LYS A 75 -4.73 12.97 2.23
C LYS A 75 -3.55 13.86 2.61
N GLY A 76 -3.14 13.82 3.88
CA GLY A 76 -1.94 14.52 4.35
C GLY A 76 -0.68 14.02 3.67
N LEU A 77 -0.55 12.70 3.56
CA LEU A 77 0.58 12.09 2.87
C LEU A 77 0.63 12.49 1.39
N LEU A 78 -0.51 12.51 0.72
CA LEU A 78 -0.59 12.87 -0.70
C LEU A 78 -0.10 14.29 -0.96
N SER A 79 -0.18 15.19 0.01
CA SER A 79 0.35 16.54 -0.13
C SER A 79 1.87 16.55 -0.30
N GLU A 80 2.55 15.50 0.17
CA GLU A 80 4.01 15.34 0.04
C GLU A 80 4.40 14.59 -1.23
N PHE A 81 3.43 14.02 -1.95
CA PHE A 81 3.64 13.27 -3.18
C PHE A 81 2.73 13.80 -4.28
N PRO A 82 2.98 15.01 -4.79
CA PRO A 82 2.03 15.69 -5.68
C PRO A 82 1.76 14.99 -7.00
N VAL A 83 2.60 14.03 -7.40
CA VAL A 83 2.37 13.23 -8.60
C VAL A 83 1.26 12.19 -8.41
N PHE A 84 0.94 11.85 -7.17
CA PHE A 84 -0.13 10.90 -6.83
C PHE A 84 -1.38 11.67 -6.43
N LYS A 85 -2.52 11.29 -7.01
CA LYS A 85 -3.80 11.96 -6.75
C LYS A 85 -4.90 10.95 -6.55
N ILE A 86 -5.82 11.27 -5.65
CA ILE A 86 -7.02 10.45 -5.47
C ILE A 86 -7.86 10.55 -6.74
N ASP A 87 -8.14 9.40 -7.33
CA ASP A 87 -8.94 9.28 -8.53
C ASP A 87 -10.40 8.97 -8.19
N GLU A 88 -10.61 8.09 -7.21
CA GLU A 88 -11.95 7.68 -6.81
C GLU A 88 -11.96 7.28 -5.34
N ILE A 89 -13.03 7.63 -4.63
CA ILE A 89 -13.31 7.19 -3.27
C ILE A 89 -14.66 6.49 -3.30
N HIS A 90 -14.66 5.23 -2.88
CA HIS A 90 -15.88 4.42 -2.85
C HIS A 90 -16.25 4.06 -1.42
N ARG A 91 -17.47 4.43 -1.01
CA ARG A 91 -18.02 4.08 0.29
C ARG A 91 -19.16 3.11 0.11
N SER A 92 -19.15 2.03 0.91
CA SER A 92 -20.25 1.06 0.93
C SER A 92 -21.03 1.23 2.23
N GLU A 93 -22.36 1.14 2.14
CA GLU A 93 -23.22 1.17 3.32
C GLU A 93 -23.13 -0.11 4.15
N GLU A 94 -22.66 -1.19 3.54
CA GLU A 94 -22.58 -2.50 4.18
C GLU A 94 -21.29 -2.76 4.93
N VAL A 95 -20.24 -1.99 4.67
CA VAL A 95 -18.91 -2.19 5.25
C VAL A 95 -18.40 -0.88 5.82
N GLU A 96 -17.87 -0.93 7.03
CA GLU A 96 -17.16 0.21 7.60
C GLU A 96 -15.83 0.33 6.86
N GLY A 97 -15.52 1.52 6.38
CA GLY A 97 -14.29 1.76 5.67
C GLY A 97 -14.54 2.33 4.28
N VAL A 98 -13.45 2.72 3.67
CA VAL A 98 -13.45 3.44 2.41
C VAL A 98 -12.46 2.78 1.48
N ASN A 99 -12.86 2.49 0.24
CA ASN A 99 -11.94 2.07 -0.79
C ASN A 99 -11.46 3.30 -1.55
N VAL A 100 -10.15 3.47 -1.66
CA VAL A 100 -9.56 4.64 -2.32
C VAL A 100 -8.70 4.18 -3.48
N ARG A 101 -8.93 4.78 -4.65
CA ARG A 101 -8.11 4.57 -5.83
C ARG A 101 -7.27 5.82 -6.08
N ILE A 102 -5.98 5.62 -6.26
CA ILE A 102 -5.01 6.70 -6.39
C ILE A 102 -4.28 6.54 -7.73
N SER A 103 -4.30 7.60 -8.53
CA SER A 103 -3.52 7.62 -9.77
C SER A 103 -2.04 7.65 -9.41
N ALA A 104 -1.28 6.69 -9.92
CA ALA A 104 0.14 6.49 -9.59
C ALA A 104 0.98 6.36 -10.86
N LYS A 105 0.97 7.39 -11.67
CA LYS A 105 1.72 7.44 -12.92
C LYS A 105 3.13 7.96 -12.69
N ALA A 106 3.96 7.13 -12.08
CA ALA A 106 5.33 7.44 -11.72
C ALA A 106 6.21 6.23 -11.97
N ASP A 107 7.53 6.39 -11.77
CA ASP A 107 8.45 5.26 -11.89
C ASP A 107 8.29 4.32 -10.69
N PRO A 108 8.73 3.04 -10.82
CA PRO A 108 8.57 2.05 -9.75
C PRO A 108 9.21 2.46 -8.43
N ASN A 109 10.34 3.16 -8.43
CA ASN A 109 10.99 3.59 -7.21
C ASN A 109 10.15 4.63 -6.46
N ARG A 110 9.56 5.58 -7.17
CA ARG A 110 8.72 6.60 -6.57
C ARG A 110 7.44 6.00 -6.01
N ILE A 111 6.83 5.09 -6.75
CA ILE A 111 5.66 4.36 -6.29
C ILE A 111 5.99 3.56 -5.03
N GLY A 112 7.15 2.89 -5.02
CA GLY A 112 7.60 2.13 -3.84
C GLY A 112 7.76 3.00 -2.60
N GLN A 113 8.32 4.20 -2.75
CA GLN A 113 8.42 5.16 -1.65
C GLN A 113 7.04 5.52 -1.09
N PHE A 114 6.09 5.76 -1.97
CA PHE A 114 4.73 6.11 -1.57
C PHE A 114 4.04 4.94 -0.86
N VAL A 115 4.15 3.72 -1.41
CA VAL A 115 3.55 2.52 -0.82
C VAL A 115 4.09 2.30 0.60
N ASP A 116 5.41 2.42 0.77
CA ASP A 116 6.03 2.24 2.08
C ASP A 116 5.54 3.31 3.06
N ALA A 117 5.41 4.55 2.61
CA ALA A 117 4.88 5.64 3.43
C ALA A 117 3.42 5.40 3.83
N VAL A 118 2.62 4.83 2.94
CA VAL A 118 1.24 4.46 3.25
C VAL A 118 1.20 3.47 4.41
N PHE A 119 1.98 2.40 4.33
CA PHE A 119 2.05 1.42 5.42
C PHE A 119 2.52 2.04 6.73
N ALA A 120 3.59 2.83 6.69
CA ALA A 120 4.18 3.38 7.89
C ALA A 120 3.35 4.50 8.52
N ARG A 121 2.76 5.38 7.71
CA ARG A 121 2.14 6.62 8.20
C ARG A 121 0.61 6.58 8.21
N VAL A 122 -0.01 5.91 7.24
CA VAL A 122 -1.47 5.79 7.20
C VAL A 122 -1.94 4.70 8.13
N TYR A 123 -1.29 3.53 8.09
CA TYR A 123 -1.63 2.40 8.94
C TYR A 123 -0.85 2.37 10.26
N GLY A 124 0.13 3.26 10.42
CA GLY A 124 0.85 3.41 11.68
C GLY A 124 1.71 2.21 12.07
N LEU A 125 2.28 1.52 11.10
CA LEU A 125 3.07 0.33 11.36
C LEU A 125 4.46 0.67 11.90
N PRO A 126 5.07 -0.22 12.72
CA PRO A 126 6.44 0.00 13.22
C PRO A 126 7.45 0.00 12.09
N GLU A 127 8.61 0.64 12.32
CA GLU A 127 9.65 0.82 11.28
C GLU A 127 10.09 -0.49 10.62
N GLU A 128 10.07 -1.59 11.36
CA GLU A 128 10.54 -2.89 10.87
C GLU A 128 9.41 -3.81 10.42
N PHE A 129 8.25 -3.25 10.07
CA PHE A 129 7.15 -4.09 9.61
C PHE A 129 7.57 -4.92 8.38
N ARG A 130 7.02 -6.14 8.29
CA ARG A 130 7.29 -7.05 7.18
C ARG A 130 6.14 -6.99 6.17
N VAL A 131 6.50 -6.93 4.91
CA VAL A 131 5.54 -6.93 3.81
C VAL A 131 5.83 -8.08 2.87
N TRP A 132 4.77 -8.65 2.31
CA TRP A 132 4.84 -9.75 1.34
C TRP A 132 4.27 -9.30 0.01
N VAL A 133 4.83 -9.84 -1.08
CA VAL A 133 4.19 -9.78 -2.40
C VAL A 133 3.36 -11.05 -2.51
N VAL A 134 2.03 -10.92 -2.58
CA VAL A 134 1.13 -12.08 -2.55
C VAL A 134 0.52 -12.42 -3.90
N ASP A 135 0.44 -11.46 -4.80
CA ASP A 135 -0.02 -11.67 -6.17
C ASP A 135 0.90 -10.92 -7.12
N LEU A 136 1.36 -11.62 -8.12
CA LEU A 136 2.25 -11.04 -9.12
C LEU A 136 1.79 -11.40 -10.51
#